data_f44d7543984bcb58812d51cb6e313847
#
_entry.id   f44d7543984bcb58812d51cb6e313847
#
_cell.length_a   1.000
_cell.length_b   1.000
_cell.length_c   1.000
_cell.angle_alpha   90.00
_cell.angle_beta   90.00
_cell.angle_gamma   90.00
#
_symmetry.space_group_name_H-M   'P 1'
#
loop_
_entity.id
_entity.type
_entity.pdbx_description
1 polymer ?
#
loop_
_entity_poly.entity_id
_entity_poly.type
_entity_poly.pdbx_seq_one_letter_code
_entity_poly.pdbx_strand_id
1 'polypeptide(L)'
;MFDFEAAVVEIERKVRRLIGENQRLRVEAEKANEQCQQLQEQVDKQNIVINNLKEENNNLKLGNTLTQKGDSVEIKLKINQLIRSIDKSLALINKTE
;
A
#
# COMPACT_ATOMS: atom_id res chain seq x y z
N MET A 1 0.14 54.34 -33.25
CA MET A 1 -0.63 53.51 -34.14
C MET A 1 -0.55 52.04 -33.66
N PHE A 2 -1.62 51.36 -33.66
CA PHE A 2 -1.69 49.96 -33.25
C PHE A 2 -1.05 49.08 -34.36
N ASP A 3 -0.06 48.30 -34.00
CA ASP A 3 0.59 47.37 -34.92
C ASP A 3 -0.02 45.98 -34.77
N PHE A 4 -0.86 45.60 -35.74
CA PHE A 4 -1.52 44.33 -35.79
C PHE A 4 -0.56 43.15 -35.88
N GLU A 5 0.48 43.27 -36.67
CA GLU A 5 1.47 42.19 -36.83
C GLU A 5 2.20 41.90 -35.53
N ALA A 6 2.62 42.93 -34.83
CA ALA A 6 3.26 42.77 -33.51
C ALA A 6 2.34 42.15 -32.48
N ALA A 7 1.03 42.55 -32.50
CA ALA A 7 0.03 41.96 -31.59
C ALA A 7 -0.19 40.48 -31.89
N VAL A 8 -0.29 40.10 -33.18
CA VAL A 8 -0.43 38.69 -33.57
C VAL A 8 0.77 37.84 -33.17
N VAL A 9 1.99 38.35 -33.37
CA VAL A 9 3.22 37.66 -32.96
C VAL A 9 3.23 37.45 -31.46
N GLU A 10 2.86 38.44 -30.68
CA GLU A 10 2.78 38.36 -29.24
C GLU A 10 1.77 37.32 -28.75
N ILE A 11 0.60 37.28 -29.36
CA ILE A 11 -0.45 36.29 -29.08
C ILE A 11 0.05 34.89 -29.41
N GLU A 12 0.67 34.68 -30.57
CA GLU A 12 1.22 33.37 -30.97
C GLU A 12 2.27 32.89 -29.98
N ARG A 13 3.15 33.78 -29.55
CA ARG A 13 4.18 33.45 -28.56
C ARG A 13 3.56 32.99 -27.25
N LYS A 14 2.54 33.70 -26.76
CA LYS A 14 1.83 33.36 -25.53
C LYS A 14 1.09 32.05 -25.66
N VAL A 15 0.45 31.78 -26.80
CA VAL A 15 -0.26 30.53 -27.05
C VAL A 15 0.72 29.34 -27.05
N ARG A 16 1.86 29.47 -27.74
CA ARG A 16 2.90 28.42 -27.77
C ARG A 16 3.44 28.14 -26.38
N ARG A 17 3.66 29.18 -25.60
CA ARG A 17 4.09 29.05 -24.19
C ARG A 17 3.05 28.30 -23.36
N LEU A 18 1.78 28.63 -23.51
CA LEU A 18 0.67 27.96 -22.81
C LEU A 18 0.57 26.48 -23.21
N ILE A 19 0.73 26.18 -24.50
CA ILE A 19 0.74 24.79 -24.99
C ILE A 19 1.89 24.02 -24.34
N GLY A 20 3.08 24.60 -24.32
CA GLY A 20 4.26 23.98 -23.70
C GLY A 20 4.07 23.74 -22.21
N GLU A 21 3.54 24.71 -21.48
CA GLU A 21 3.23 24.58 -20.04
C GLU A 21 2.15 23.53 -19.80
N ASN A 22 1.14 23.48 -20.66
CA ASN A 22 0.07 22.49 -20.55
C ASN A 22 0.62 21.07 -20.71
N GLN A 23 1.47 20.85 -21.72
CA GLN A 23 2.12 19.56 -21.94
C GLN A 23 3.00 19.15 -20.74
N ARG A 24 3.77 20.09 -20.22
CA ARG A 24 4.62 19.86 -19.05
C ARG A 24 3.79 19.46 -17.84
N LEU A 25 2.69 20.18 -17.59
CA LEU A 25 1.81 19.89 -16.46
C LEU A 25 1.11 18.54 -16.61
N ARG A 26 0.75 18.15 -17.83
CA ARG A 26 0.17 16.82 -18.09
C ARG A 26 1.16 15.70 -17.76
N VAL A 27 2.41 15.86 -18.19
CA VAL A 27 3.46 14.89 -17.89
C VAL A 27 3.71 14.79 -16.39
N GLU A 28 3.77 15.94 -15.70
CA GLU A 28 3.93 15.96 -14.23
C GLU A 28 2.74 15.29 -13.53
N ALA A 29 1.51 15.54 -14.01
CA ALA A 29 0.32 14.92 -13.45
C ALA A 29 0.32 13.39 -13.63
N GLU A 30 0.74 12.91 -14.80
CA GLU A 30 0.88 11.48 -15.07
C GLU A 30 1.91 10.83 -14.14
N LYS A 31 3.08 11.47 -13.99
CA LYS A 31 4.11 10.99 -13.06
C LYS A 31 3.63 10.93 -11.62
N ALA A 32 2.94 11.99 -11.18
CA ALA A 32 2.38 12.03 -9.84
C ALA A 32 1.35 10.92 -9.63
N ASN A 33 0.51 10.66 -10.62
CA ASN A 33 -0.48 9.59 -10.58
C ASN A 33 0.18 8.21 -10.49
N GLU A 34 1.23 7.97 -11.29
CA GLU A 34 1.99 6.72 -11.24
C GLU A 34 2.65 6.53 -9.87
N GLN A 35 3.23 7.59 -9.30
CA GLN A 35 3.81 7.55 -7.96
C GLN A 35 2.75 7.22 -6.90
N CYS A 36 1.57 7.81 -7.00
CA CYS A 36 0.46 7.50 -6.10
C CYS A 36 0.05 6.03 -6.18
N GLN A 37 -0.01 5.46 -7.39
CA GLN A 37 -0.33 4.05 -7.58
C GLN A 37 0.74 3.15 -6.97
N GLN A 38 2.00 3.47 -7.19
CA GLN A 38 3.13 2.71 -6.61
C GLN A 38 3.12 2.76 -5.09
N LEU A 39 2.86 3.95 -4.52
CA LEU A 39 2.77 4.12 -3.07
C LEU A 39 1.57 3.35 -2.50
N GLN A 40 0.45 3.33 -3.19
CA GLN A 40 -0.72 2.55 -2.77
C GLN A 40 -0.41 1.05 -2.76
N GLU A 41 0.29 0.55 -3.77
CA GLU A 41 0.72 -0.86 -3.81
C GLU A 41 1.67 -1.19 -2.65
N GLN A 42 2.59 -0.28 -2.34
CA GLN A 42 3.50 -0.45 -1.19
C GLN A 42 2.74 -0.49 0.13
N VAL A 43 1.76 0.42 0.30
CA VAL A 43 0.90 0.44 1.50
C VAL A 43 0.14 -0.87 1.64
N ASP A 44 -0.44 -1.37 0.54
CA ASP A 44 -1.19 -2.63 0.56
C ASP A 44 -0.29 -3.81 0.95
N LYS A 45 0.91 -3.89 0.38
CA LYS A 45 1.91 -4.92 0.72
C LYS A 45 2.35 -4.82 2.18
N GLN A 46 2.60 -3.62 2.66
CA GLN A 46 3.00 -3.39 4.05
C GLN A 46 1.88 -3.79 5.02
N ASN A 47 0.63 -3.53 4.68
CA ASN A 47 -0.51 -3.93 5.50
C ASN A 47 -0.60 -5.45 5.62
N ILE A 48 -0.34 -6.18 4.55
CA ILE A 48 -0.29 -7.65 4.57
C ILE A 48 0.82 -8.13 5.51
N VAL A 49 2.02 -7.54 5.41
CA VAL A 49 3.15 -7.88 6.29
C VAL A 49 2.82 -7.57 7.75
N ILE A 50 2.22 -6.42 8.03
CA ILE A 50 1.83 -6.03 9.39
C ILE A 50 0.83 -7.04 9.97
N ASN A 51 -0.18 -7.45 9.20
CA ASN A 51 -1.15 -8.43 9.65
C ASN A 51 -0.50 -9.79 9.96
N ASN A 52 0.41 -10.23 9.09
CA ASN A 52 1.16 -11.46 9.30
C ASN A 52 2.04 -11.40 10.56
N LEU A 53 2.71 -10.27 10.77
CA LEU A 53 3.55 -10.06 11.96
C LEU A 53 2.71 -10.02 13.24
N LYS A 54 1.53 -9.42 13.20
CA LYS A 54 0.60 -9.42 14.34
C LYS A 54 0.17 -10.84 14.69
N GLU A 55 -0.13 -11.65 13.69
CA GLU A 55 -0.53 -13.04 13.88
C GLU A 55 0.61 -13.87 14.48
N GLU A 56 1.83 -13.74 13.92
CA GLU A 56 3.02 -14.38 14.47
C GLU A 56 3.29 -13.94 15.90
N ASN A 57 3.16 -12.65 16.18
CA ASN A 57 3.38 -12.09 17.51
C ASN A 57 2.39 -12.67 18.51
N ASN A 58 1.12 -12.80 18.15
CA ASN A 58 0.11 -13.43 18.96
C ASN A 58 0.44 -14.91 19.23
N ASN A 59 0.87 -15.63 18.21
CA ASN A 59 1.28 -17.03 18.34
C ASN A 59 2.48 -17.20 19.27
N LEU A 60 3.47 -16.31 19.15
CA LEU A 60 4.64 -16.32 20.05
C LEU A 60 4.26 -16.00 21.49
N LYS A 61 3.34 -15.06 21.70
CA LYS A 61 2.83 -14.76 23.06
C LYS A 61 2.09 -15.96 23.66
N LEU A 62 1.28 -16.64 22.86
CA LEU A 62 0.60 -17.86 23.29
C LEU A 62 1.60 -18.95 23.66
N GLY A 63 2.60 -19.19 22.82
CA GLY A 63 3.67 -20.15 23.08
C GLY A 63 4.47 -19.81 24.35
N ASN A 64 4.79 -18.54 24.56
CA ASN A 64 5.50 -18.07 25.73
C ASN A 64 4.67 -18.25 27.01
N THR A 65 3.37 -17.98 26.95
CA THR A 65 2.46 -18.21 28.07
C THR A 65 2.37 -19.71 28.41
N LEU A 66 2.37 -20.58 27.41
CA LEU A 66 2.34 -22.02 27.59
C LEU A 66 3.56 -22.53 28.35
N THR A 67 4.74 -21.96 28.08
CA THR A 67 5.97 -22.36 28.77
C THR A 67 6.08 -21.82 30.19
N GLN A 68 5.41 -20.71 30.49
CA GLN A 68 5.55 -20.04 31.79
C GLN A 68 4.55 -20.49 32.84
N LYS A 69 3.32 -20.86 32.47
CA LYS A 69 2.23 -21.02 33.46
C LYS A 69 1.85 -22.43 33.85
N GLY A 70 2.21 -23.45 33.19
CA GLY A 70 2.03 -24.84 33.62
C GLY A 70 0.61 -25.31 34.01
N ASP A 71 -0.44 -24.50 33.82
CA ASP A 71 -1.82 -24.86 34.12
C ASP A 71 -2.42 -25.64 32.95
N SER A 72 -2.85 -26.89 33.22
CA SER A 72 -3.28 -27.80 32.14
C SER A 72 -4.54 -27.35 31.40
N VAL A 73 -5.50 -26.68 32.05
CA VAL A 73 -6.74 -26.22 31.42
C VAL A 73 -6.43 -25.03 30.51
N GLU A 74 -5.67 -24.08 31.01
CA GLU A 74 -5.26 -22.90 30.25
C GLU A 74 -4.38 -23.28 29.05
N ILE A 75 -3.49 -24.25 29.24
CA ILE A 75 -2.64 -24.80 28.17
C ILE A 75 -3.50 -25.41 27.06
N LYS A 76 -4.50 -26.22 27.40
CA LYS A 76 -5.41 -26.84 26.43
C LYS A 76 -6.18 -25.79 25.61
N LEU A 77 -6.69 -24.74 26.26
CA LEU A 77 -7.41 -23.66 25.57
C LEU A 77 -6.50 -22.93 24.59
N LYS A 78 -5.27 -22.66 24.98
CA LYS A 78 -4.29 -21.97 24.13
C LYS A 78 -3.81 -22.83 22.99
N ILE A 79 -3.60 -24.11 23.20
CA ILE A 79 -3.27 -25.08 22.15
C ILE A 79 -4.39 -25.13 21.12
N ASN A 80 -5.65 -25.18 21.56
CA ASN A 80 -6.81 -25.16 20.65
C ASN A 80 -6.86 -23.88 19.82
N GLN A 81 -6.58 -22.72 20.41
CA GLN A 81 -6.50 -21.46 19.69
C GLN A 81 -5.37 -21.48 18.65
N LEU A 82 -4.22 -22.03 19.02
CA LEU A 82 -3.07 -22.15 18.12
C LEU A 82 -3.40 -23.06 16.93
N ILE A 83 -4.03 -24.20 17.18
CA ILE A 83 -4.46 -25.14 16.14
C ILE A 83 -5.43 -24.45 15.19
N ARG A 84 -6.40 -23.69 15.69
CA ARG A 84 -7.33 -22.92 14.83
C ARG A 84 -6.60 -21.90 13.97
N SER A 85 -5.61 -21.22 14.53
CA SER A 85 -4.78 -20.25 13.80
C SER A 85 -4.00 -20.93 12.68
N ILE A 86 -3.40 -22.09 12.96
CA ILE A 86 -2.65 -22.89 11.98
C ILE A 86 -3.60 -23.39 10.88
N ASP A 87 -4.76 -23.91 11.23
CA ASP A 87 -5.77 -24.39 10.27
C ASP A 87 -6.21 -23.27 9.33
N LYS A 88 -6.43 -22.08 9.87
CA LYS A 88 -6.78 -20.89 9.10
C LYS A 88 -5.67 -20.50 8.14
N SER A 89 -4.43 -20.53 8.58
CA SER A 89 -3.26 -20.24 7.75
C SER A 89 -3.11 -21.26 6.62
N LEU A 90 -3.29 -22.53 6.92
CA LEU A 90 -3.26 -23.62 5.92
C LEU A 90 -4.37 -23.46 4.89
N ALA A 91 -5.58 -23.07 5.31
CA ALA A 91 -6.68 -22.81 4.40
C ALA A 91 -6.38 -21.67 3.44
N LEU A 92 -5.72 -20.62 3.92
CA LEU A 92 -5.29 -19.49 3.09
C LEU A 92 -4.21 -19.90 2.09
N ILE A 93 -3.27 -20.75 2.49
CA ILE A 93 -2.22 -21.26 1.59
C ILE A 93 -2.85 -22.13 0.50
N ASN A 94 -3.78 -23.02 0.86
CA ASN A 94 -4.46 -23.89 -0.10
C ASN A 94 -5.31 -23.12 -1.11
N LYS A 95 -5.86 -21.98 -0.74
CA LYS A 95 -6.62 -21.11 -1.65
C LYS A 95 -5.75 -20.39 -2.67
N THR A 96 -4.48 -20.17 -2.38
CA THR A 96 -3.57 -19.47 -3.29
C THR A 96 -2.88 -20.38 -4.30
N GLU A 97 -3.01 -21.67 -4.13
CA GLU A 97 -2.59 -22.66 -5.12
C GLU A 97 -3.69 -22.85 -6.17
#